data_aacc687997fc4092b52356a9ab18c8c2
#
_entry.id   aacc687997fc4092b52356a9ab18c8c2
#
_cell.length_a   1.000
_cell.length_b   1.000
_cell.length_c   1.000
_cell.angle_alpha   90.00
_cell.angle_beta   90.00
_cell.angle_gamma   90.00
#
_symmetry.space_group_name_H-M   'P 1'
#
loop_
_entity.id
_entity.type
_entity.pdbx_description
1 polymer ?
#
loop_
_entity_poly.entity_id
_entity_poly.type
_entity_poly.pdbx_seq_one_letter_code
_entity_poly.pdbx_strand_id
1 'polypeptide(L)'
;IDGKWVPARSGASFPMLDPATGRTIGHVAWAGPTEVQAAVAAARRNFDAGIWRERTPAERARILWRVADLIDEHAGELAELETLDSGKPFLATQAREIPFAAECFRYHAGWCTKLDGATRDISVIPGARFHVYTRREPVGVAALIVPWNGPLVQAAWKLAPSLAVGCSVIIKPAELTPLTTLRLGELMIEAGIPAGAVNILIGDATVGEALAVHPDIDKISFTGSIATGRKVIRAAAGNLKKVTLELGGKSPLIVFPDADLNQVIPG
;
A
#
# COMPACT_ATOMS: atom_id res chain seq x y z
N ILE A 1 -7.63 -1.74 -12.60
CA ILE A 1 -7.29 -3.17 -12.68
C ILE A 1 -6.48 -3.41 -13.95
N ASP A 2 -5.36 -4.13 -13.84
CA ASP A 2 -4.51 -4.52 -14.99
C ASP A 2 -4.07 -3.32 -15.86
N GLY A 3 -3.67 -2.23 -15.23
CA GLY A 3 -3.25 -1.00 -15.90
C GLY A 3 -4.37 -0.20 -16.57
N LYS A 4 -5.64 -0.52 -16.30
CA LYS A 4 -6.80 0.14 -16.91
C LYS A 4 -7.80 0.60 -15.86
N TRP A 5 -8.43 1.74 -16.13
CA TRP A 5 -9.64 2.14 -15.45
C TRP A 5 -10.82 1.30 -15.96
N VAL A 6 -11.52 0.68 -15.02
CA VAL A 6 -12.67 -0.17 -15.34
C VAL A 6 -13.87 0.23 -14.47
N PRO A 7 -15.09 0.31 -15.03
CA PRO A 7 -16.30 0.48 -14.22
C PRO A 7 -16.55 -0.81 -13.42
N ALA A 8 -17.31 -0.68 -12.33
CA ALA A 8 -17.84 -1.86 -11.65
C ALA A 8 -18.81 -2.61 -12.60
N ARG A 9 -18.70 -3.93 -12.69
CA ARG A 9 -19.59 -4.76 -13.54
C ARG A 9 -21.06 -4.63 -13.15
N SER A 10 -21.31 -4.40 -11.87
CA SER A 10 -22.66 -4.13 -11.35
C SER A 10 -23.21 -2.76 -11.76
N GLY A 11 -22.37 -1.86 -12.29
CA GLY A 11 -22.70 -0.45 -12.47
C GLY A 11 -22.74 0.35 -11.16
N ALA A 12 -22.42 -0.27 -10.01
CA ALA A 12 -22.47 0.40 -8.72
C ALA A 12 -21.37 1.47 -8.63
N SER A 13 -21.74 2.60 -8.04
CA SER A 13 -20.82 3.70 -7.70
C SER A 13 -21.09 4.21 -6.30
N PHE A 14 -20.10 4.85 -5.71
CA PHE A 14 -20.15 5.46 -4.39
C PHE A 14 -19.88 6.96 -4.50
N PRO A 15 -20.73 7.83 -3.90
CA PRO A 15 -20.49 9.26 -3.91
C PRO A 15 -19.35 9.63 -2.96
N MET A 16 -18.38 10.38 -3.46
CA MET A 16 -17.34 10.98 -2.65
C MET A 16 -17.84 12.28 -2.07
N LEU A 17 -17.72 12.43 -0.76
CA LEU A 17 -18.21 13.60 -0.04
C LEU A 17 -17.03 14.42 0.47
N ASP A 18 -17.08 15.73 0.26
CA ASP A 18 -16.23 16.65 1.02
C ASP A 18 -16.73 16.67 2.49
N PRO A 19 -15.94 16.21 3.46
CA PRO A 19 -16.37 16.15 4.85
C PRO A 19 -16.58 17.53 5.50
N ALA A 20 -16.00 18.60 4.93
CA ALA A 20 -16.17 19.95 5.44
C ALA A 20 -17.54 20.54 5.07
N THR A 21 -18.07 20.18 3.91
CA THR A 21 -19.31 20.76 3.38
C THR A 21 -20.46 19.78 3.23
N GLY A 22 -20.19 18.47 3.28
CA GLY A 22 -21.14 17.40 2.99
C GLY A 22 -21.56 17.31 1.51
N ARG A 23 -20.91 18.06 0.62
CA ARG A 23 -21.23 18.05 -0.81
C ARG A 23 -20.56 16.87 -1.52
N THR A 24 -21.25 16.32 -2.49
CA THR A 24 -20.67 15.32 -3.39
C THR A 24 -19.65 15.98 -4.31
N ILE A 25 -18.40 15.53 -4.29
CA ILE A 25 -17.29 16.00 -5.13
C ILE A 25 -17.01 15.09 -6.32
N GLY A 26 -17.59 13.90 -6.34
CA GLY A 26 -17.43 12.95 -7.44
C GLY A 26 -18.06 11.60 -7.11
N HIS A 27 -17.84 10.62 -7.99
CA HIS A 27 -18.28 9.25 -7.80
C HIS A 27 -17.12 8.30 -8.15
N VAL A 28 -16.96 7.23 -7.38
CA VAL A 28 -16.00 6.17 -7.64
C VAL A 28 -16.72 4.86 -7.93
N ALA A 29 -16.16 4.02 -8.80
CA ALA A 29 -16.70 2.69 -9.05
C ALA A 29 -16.63 1.84 -7.78
N TRP A 30 -17.71 1.14 -7.46
CA TRP A 30 -17.82 0.30 -6.27
C TRP A 30 -17.52 -1.16 -6.61
N ALA A 31 -16.35 -1.63 -6.20
CA ALA A 31 -15.91 -2.99 -6.46
C ALA A 31 -16.75 -4.02 -5.68
N GLY A 32 -16.96 -5.16 -6.30
CA GLY A 32 -17.57 -6.34 -5.73
C GLY A 32 -16.69 -7.59 -5.90
N PRO A 33 -17.23 -8.79 -5.66
CA PRO A 33 -16.48 -10.04 -5.79
C PRO A 33 -15.85 -10.26 -7.17
N THR A 34 -16.50 -9.78 -8.22
CA THR A 34 -15.99 -9.90 -9.60
C THR A 34 -14.71 -9.07 -9.82
N GLU A 35 -14.69 -7.85 -9.30
CA GLU A 35 -13.53 -6.97 -9.38
C GLU A 35 -12.39 -7.49 -8.51
N VAL A 36 -12.69 -8.07 -7.34
CA VAL A 36 -11.69 -8.75 -6.50
C VAL A 36 -11.03 -9.88 -7.28
N GLN A 37 -11.83 -10.77 -7.88
CA GLN A 37 -11.31 -11.88 -8.67
C GLN A 37 -10.46 -11.39 -9.85
N ALA A 38 -10.89 -10.36 -10.56
CA ALA A 38 -10.17 -9.79 -11.69
C ALA A 38 -8.84 -9.17 -11.28
N ALA A 39 -8.81 -8.42 -10.16
CA ALA A 39 -7.60 -7.78 -9.65
C ALA A 39 -6.59 -8.82 -9.14
N VAL A 40 -7.05 -9.85 -8.42
CA VAL A 40 -6.18 -10.93 -7.94
C VAL A 40 -5.62 -11.72 -9.11
N ALA A 41 -6.45 -12.07 -10.10
CA ALA A 41 -5.99 -12.76 -11.29
C ALA A 41 -4.94 -11.94 -12.08
N ALA A 42 -5.12 -10.62 -12.21
CA ALA A 42 -4.16 -9.74 -12.85
C ALA A 42 -2.82 -9.68 -12.09
N ALA A 43 -2.88 -9.53 -10.75
CA ALA A 43 -1.69 -9.52 -9.89
C ALA A 43 -0.95 -10.86 -9.94
N ARG A 44 -1.67 -11.98 -9.91
CA ARG A 44 -1.09 -13.33 -9.98
C ARG A 44 -0.41 -13.57 -11.32
N ARG A 45 -1.07 -13.25 -12.44
CA ARG A 45 -0.45 -13.34 -13.78
C ARG A 45 0.83 -12.51 -13.88
N ASN A 46 0.82 -11.26 -13.39
CA ASN A 46 2.00 -10.40 -13.41
C ASN A 46 3.15 -11.02 -12.59
N PHE A 47 2.85 -11.53 -11.40
CA PHE A 47 3.84 -12.13 -10.52
C PHE A 47 4.41 -13.42 -11.09
N ASP A 48 3.57 -14.35 -11.52
CA ASP A 48 3.99 -15.67 -12.00
C ASP A 48 4.76 -15.57 -13.33
N ALA A 49 4.34 -14.67 -14.21
CA ALA A 49 5.07 -14.37 -15.45
C ALA A 49 6.36 -13.56 -15.24
N GLY A 50 6.66 -13.14 -14.02
CA GLY A 50 7.88 -12.41 -13.71
C GLY A 50 7.92 -10.95 -14.21
N ILE A 51 6.81 -10.40 -14.72
CA ILE A 51 6.80 -9.10 -15.42
C ILE A 51 7.39 -7.97 -14.57
N TRP A 52 7.07 -7.91 -13.29
CA TRP A 52 7.65 -6.95 -12.34
C TRP A 52 8.81 -7.54 -11.56
N ARG A 53 8.64 -8.74 -11.02
CA ARG A 53 9.61 -9.34 -10.09
C ARG A 53 10.98 -9.59 -10.72
N GLU A 54 11.03 -9.93 -12.04
CA GLU A 54 12.28 -10.25 -12.77
C GLU A 54 12.98 -9.01 -13.35
N ARG A 55 12.37 -7.82 -13.26
CA ARG A 55 13.11 -6.59 -13.50
C ARG A 55 14.28 -6.51 -12.52
N THR A 56 15.41 -6.06 -13.01
CA THR A 56 16.59 -5.90 -12.15
C THR A 56 16.29 -4.96 -10.99
N PRO A 57 16.93 -5.16 -9.82
CA PRO A 57 16.76 -4.25 -8.69
C PRO A 57 16.98 -2.77 -9.05
N ALA A 58 17.95 -2.49 -9.92
CA ALA A 58 18.24 -1.13 -10.39
C ALA A 58 17.13 -0.53 -11.26
N GLU A 59 16.45 -1.35 -12.08
CA GLU A 59 15.29 -0.90 -12.86
C GLU A 59 14.10 -0.59 -11.95
N ARG A 60 13.80 -1.46 -10.98
CA ARG A 60 12.75 -1.19 -9.99
C ARG A 60 13.04 0.08 -9.20
N ALA A 61 14.30 0.27 -8.76
CA ALA A 61 14.71 1.46 -8.03
C ALA A 61 14.46 2.75 -8.84
N ARG A 62 14.84 2.76 -10.14
CA ARG A 62 14.60 3.92 -11.01
C ARG A 62 13.12 4.24 -11.19
N ILE A 63 12.28 3.21 -11.36
CA ILE A 63 10.84 3.40 -11.50
C ILE A 63 10.23 3.93 -10.20
N LEU A 64 10.59 3.38 -9.03
CA LEU A 64 10.09 3.86 -7.74
C LEU A 64 10.57 5.29 -7.44
N TRP A 65 11.79 5.64 -7.84
CA TRP A 65 12.27 7.01 -7.74
C TRP A 65 11.45 7.95 -8.61
N ARG A 66 11.13 7.55 -9.86
CA ARG A 66 10.27 8.35 -10.73
C ARG A 66 8.87 8.52 -10.17
N VAL A 67 8.31 7.52 -9.45
CA VAL A 67 7.04 7.68 -8.72
C VAL A 67 7.15 8.81 -7.70
N ALA A 68 8.24 8.88 -6.94
CA ALA A 68 8.48 9.95 -5.97
C ALA A 68 8.58 11.33 -6.64
N ASP A 69 9.29 11.42 -7.75
CA ASP A 69 9.41 12.68 -8.51
C ASP A 69 8.04 13.14 -9.03
N LEU A 70 7.22 12.21 -9.54
CA LEU A 70 5.84 12.52 -9.96
C LEU A 70 4.94 12.96 -8.80
N ILE A 71 5.10 12.39 -7.61
CA ILE A 71 4.38 12.85 -6.42
C ILE A 71 4.75 14.32 -6.11
N ASP A 72 6.03 14.67 -6.19
CA ASP A 72 6.47 16.06 -5.97
C ASP A 72 6.02 17.00 -7.08
N GLU A 73 6.10 16.59 -8.35
CA GLU A 73 5.62 17.35 -9.50
C GLU A 73 4.11 17.67 -9.38
N HIS A 74 3.34 16.78 -8.79
CA HIS A 74 1.88 16.90 -8.58
C HIS A 74 1.50 17.25 -7.13
N ALA A 75 2.43 17.78 -6.32
CA ALA A 75 2.20 17.98 -4.89
C ALA A 75 0.99 18.89 -4.58
N GLY A 76 0.77 19.94 -5.35
CA GLY A 76 -0.39 20.83 -5.18
C GLY A 76 -1.72 20.11 -5.44
N GLU A 77 -1.82 19.38 -6.56
CA GLU A 77 -3.00 18.58 -6.92
C GLU A 77 -3.31 17.52 -5.86
N LEU A 78 -2.29 16.77 -5.44
CA LEU A 78 -2.45 15.73 -4.43
C LEU A 78 -2.86 16.31 -3.06
N ALA A 79 -2.33 17.48 -2.69
CA ALA A 79 -2.73 18.16 -1.45
C ALA A 79 -4.19 18.64 -1.49
N GLU A 80 -4.66 19.14 -2.62
CA GLU A 80 -6.09 19.51 -2.81
C GLU A 80 -6.98 18.28 -2.71
N LEU A 81 -6.64 17.19 -3.41
CA LEU A 81 -7.38 15.93 -3.36
C LEU A 81 -7.44 15.38 -1.93
N GLU A 82 -6.31 15.34 -1.22
CA GLU A 82 -6.24 14.84 0.16
C GLU A 82 -7.09 15.69 1.10
N THR A 83 -7.08 17.03 0.92
CA THR A 83 -7.87 17.96 1.71
C THR A 83 -9.37 17.78 1.46
N LEU A 84 -9.79 17.72 0.20
CA LEU A 84 -11.19 17.54 -0.20
C LEU A 84 -11.74 16.16 0.25
N ASP A 85 -10.92 15.13 0.19
CA ASP A 85 -11.31 13.76 0.46
C ASP A 85 -11.32 13.43 1.97
N SER A 86 -10.35 13.98 2.73
CA SER A 86 -10.16 13.66 4.15
C SER A 86 -10.53 14.75 5.14
N GLY A 87 -10.73 15.99 4.67
CA GLY A 87 -11.00 17.17 5.51
C GLY A 87 -9.78 17.73 6.24
N LYS A 88 -8.57 17.32 5.89
CA LYS A 88 -7.33 17.82 6.49
C LYS A 88 -7.03 19.24 6.03
N PRO A 89 -6.34 20.06 6.86
CA PRO A 89 -5.88 21.36 6.44
C PRO A 89 -4.90 21.27 5.27
N PHE A 90 -5.16 22.02 4.19
CA PHE A 90 -4.34 22.01 2.97
C PHE A 90 -2.84 22.22 3.21
N LEU A 91 -2.48 23.21 4.04
CA LEU A 91 -1.07 23.49 4.35
C LEU A 91 -0.37 22.33 5.07
N ALA A 92 -1.08 21.61 5.95
CA ALA A 92 -0.52 20.45 6.64
C ALA A 92 -0.28 19.30 5.65
N THR A 93 -1.22 19.07 4.76
CA THR A 93 -1.13 18.05 3.71
C THR A 93 0.02 18.37 2.76
N GLN A 94 0.06 19.58 2.21
CA GLN A 94 1.07 20.03 1.27
C GLN A 94 2.50 20.03 1.87
N ALA A 95 2.65 20.50 3.11
CA ALA A 95 3.98 20.67 3.72
C ALA A 95 4.53 19.38 4.35
N ARG A 96 3.68 18.41 4.69
CA ARG A 96 4.11 17.20 5.43
C ARG A 96 3.77 15.90 4.74
N GLU A 97 2.48 15.65 4.41
CA GLU A 97 2.04 14.31 3.99
C GLU A 97 2.49 13.98 2.58
N ILE A 98 2.34 14.91 1.65
CA ILE A 98 2.74 14.65 0.26
C ILE A 98 4.26 14.46 0.14
N PRO A 99 5.13 15.35 0.68
CA PRO A 99 6.57 15.12 0.67
C PRO A 99 6.97 13.82 1.38
N PHE A 100 6.30 13.47 2.47
CA PHE A 100 6.59 12.23 3.20
C PHE A 100 6.25 10.97 2.38
N ALA A 101 5.17 11.01 1.60
CA ALA A 101 4.83 9.92 0.68
C ALA A 101 5.90 9.76 -0.43
N ALA A 102 6.38 10.88 -1.01
CA ALA A 102 7.46 10.86 -1.98
C ALA A 102 8.76 10.28 -1.38
N GLU A 103 9.16 10.76 -0.20
CA GLU A 103 10.34 10.24 0.50
C GLU A 103 10.23 8.75 0.84
N CYS A 104 9.04 8.26 1.15
CA CYS A 104 8.81 6.84 1.36
C CYS A 104 9.18 6.01 0.11
N PHE A 105 8.79 6.46 -1.07
CA PHE A 105 9.18 5.80 -2.33
C PHE A 105 10.68 5.90 -2.59
N ARG A 106 11.34 7.05 -2.34
CA ARG A 106 12.80 7.22 -2.47
C ARG A 106 13.56 6.30 -1.53
N TYR A 107 13.14 6.26 -0.27
CA TYR A 107 13.75 5.37 0.73
C TYR A 107 13.72 3.91 0.28
N HIS A 108 12.57 3.42 -0.17
CA HIS A 108 12.43 2.03 -0.61
C HIS A 108 13.05 1.75 -1.98
N ALA A 109 13.12 2.74 -2.87
CA ALA A 109 13.93 2.64 -4.09
C ALA A 109 15.40 2.34 -3.76
N GLY A 110 15.94 3.01 -2.74
CA GLY A 110 17.28 2.74 -2.23
C GLY A 110 17.49 1.32 -1.69
N TRP A 111 16.44 0.65 -1.25
CA TRP A 111 16.50 -0.73 -0.74
C TRP A 111 16.44 -1.81 -1.82
N CYS A 112 16.01 -1.51 -3.04
CA CYS A 112 15.91 -2.52 -4.11
C CYS A 112 17.22 -3.29 -4.32
N THR A 113 18.38 -2.64 -4.17
CA THR A 113 19.71 -3.21 -4.39
C THR A 113 20.43 -3.64 -3.10
N LYS A 114 19.77 -3.56 -1.94
CA LYS A 114 20.40 -3.79 -0.62
C LYS A 114 19.75 -4.91 0.19
N LEU A 115 19.01 -5.80 -0.49
CA LEU A 115 18.34 -6.93 0.16
C LEU A 115 19.31 -8.11 0.26
N ASP A 116 20.10 -8.14 1.33
CA ASP A 116 21.12 -9.15 1.54
C ASP A 116 20.54 -10.46 2.09
N GLY A 117 21.20 -11.56 1.75
CA GLY A 117 21.10 -12.85 2.42
C GLY A 117 22.25 -13.06 3.39
N ALA A 118 22.43 -14.30 3.82
CA ALA A 118 23.54 -14.72 4.69
C ALA A 118 24.12 -16.03 4.20
N THR A 119 25.43 -16.20 4.32
CA THR A 119 26.11 -17.50 4.18
C THR A 119 26.47 -18.00 5.57
N ARG A 120 26.30 -19.29 5.83
CA ARG A 120 26.57 -19.91 7.12
C ARG A 120 27.25 -21.25 6.94
N ASP A 121 28.27 -21.52 7.77
CA ASP A 121 28.81 -22.85 7.93
C ASP A 121 27.90 -23.65 8.87
N ILE A 122 27.50 -24.82 8.42
CA ILE A 122 26.72 -25.75 9.22
C ILE A 122 27.44 -27.10 9.29
N SER A 123 27.37 -27.77 10.44
CA SER A 123 27.97 -29.05 10.69
C SER A 123 26.93 -30.01 11.29
N VAL A 124 26.03 -30.51 10.42
CA VAL A 124 24.97 -31.46 10.82
C VAL A 124 25.40 -32.94 10.69
N ILE A 125 26.40 -33.21 9.83
CA ILE A 125 26.92 -34.59 9.63
C ILE A 125 28.43 -34.54 9.77
N PRO A 126 29.04 -35.36 10.68
CA PRO A 126 30.51 -35.42 10.84
C PRO A 126 31.19 -35.74 9.51
N GLY A 127 32.18 -34.95 9.15
CA GLY A 127 32.96 -35.10 7.90
C GLY A 127 32.31 -34.57 6.63
N ALA A 128 31.04 -34.18 6.65
CA ALA A 128 30.37 -33.52 5.52
C ALA A 128 30.61 -32.02 5.51
N ARG A 129 30.75 -31.43 4.32
CA ARG A 129 30.81 -29.99 4.12
C ARG A 129 29.58 -29.51 3.35
N PHE A 130 28.96 -28.43 3.83
CA PHE A 130 27.78 -27.84 3.22
C PHE A 130 28.05 -26.40 2.85
N HIS A 131 27.55 -25.97 1.69
CA HIS A 131 27.45 -24.55 1.35
C HIS A 131 26.01 -24.11 1.58
N VAL A 132 25.77 -23.30 2.60
CA VAL A 132 24.44 -22.86 3.01
C VAL A 132 24.34 -21.33 2.87
N TYR A 133 23.33 -20.89 2.15
CA TYR A 133 23.02 -19.46 2.02
C TYR A 133 21.52 -19.22 2.07
N THR A 134 21.14 -18.00 2.43
CA THR A 134 19.76 -17.51 2.34
C THR A 134 19.65 -16.48 1.25
N ARG A 135 18.55 -16.48 0.54
CA ARG A 135 18.18 -15.47 -0.43
C ARG A 135 16.84 -14.86 -0.05
N ARG A 136 16.72 -13.53 -0.14
CA ARG A 136 15.44 -12.85 0.05
C ARG A 136 14.69 -12.81 -1.27
N GLU A 137 13.44 -13.25 -1.25
CA GLU A 137 12.56 -13.30 -2.41
C GLU A 137 11.24 -12.62 -2.10
N PRO A 138 10.54 -12.04 -3.11
CA PRO A 138 9.21 -11.49 -2.91
C PRO A 138 8.24 -12.56 -2.46
N VAL A 139 7.31 -12.21 -1.56
CA VAL A 139 6.37 -13.14 -0.97
C VAL A 139 5.32 -13.64 -1.97
N GLY A 140 5.10 -12.91 -3.05
CA GLY A 140 4.05 -13.20 -4.03
C GLY A 140 3.13 -12.03 -4.26
N VAL A 141 1.83 -12.29 -4.24
CA VAL A 141 0.75 -11.30 -4.32
C VAL A 141 0.37 -10.82 -2.94
N ALA A 142 0.41 -9.50 -2.72
CA ALA A 142 0.07 -8.89 -1.44
C ALA A 142 -1.22 -8.05 -1.53
N ALA A 143 -2.16 -8.28 -0.62
CA ALA A 143 -3.30 -7.40 -0.39
C ALA A 143 -2.94 -6.34 0.65
N LEU A 144 -3.13 -5.07 0.30
CA LEU A 144 -2.79 -3.92 1.12
C LEU A 144 -4.08 -3.17 1.46
N ILE A 145 -4.45 -3.13 2.73
CA ILE A 145 -5.67 -2.44 3.18
C ILE A 145 -5.25 -1.27 4.06
N VAL A 146 -5.68 -0.07 3.68
CA VAL A 146 -5.31 1.18 4.36
C VAL A 146 -6.53 1.93 4.87
N PRO A 147 -6.41 2.65 6.01
CA PRO A 147 -7.48 3.43 6.62
C PRO A 147 -7.61 4.81 5.97
N TRP A 148 -8.58 5.59 6.48
CA TRP A 148 -8.96 6.91 5.97
C TRP A 148 -8.09 8.08 6.48
N ASN A 149 -7.37 7.90 7.57
CA ASN A 149 -6.73 9.01 8.28
C ASN A 149 -5.37 9.48 7.71
N GLY A 150 -4.85 8.82 6.72
CA GLY A 150 -3.60 9.18 6.02
C GLY A 150 -3.55 8.50 4.66
N PRO A 151 -4.49 8.79 3.74
CA PRO A 151 -4.71 7.98 2.55
C PRO A 151 -3.44 7.78 1.73
N LEU A 152 -2.78 8.87 1.30
CA LEU A 152 -1.60 8.80 0.46
C LEU A 152 -0.38 8.21 1.20
N VAL A 153 -0.14 8.68 2.42
CA VAL A 153 0.99 8.20 3.24
C VAL A 153 0.87 6.71 3.55
N GLN A 154 -0.32 6.26 3.95
CA GLN A 154 -0.58 4.86 4.25
C GLN A 154 -0.46 3.96 3.00
N ALA A 155 -0.91 4.48 1.85
CA ALA A 155 -0.71 3.80 0.57
C ALA A 155 0.79 3.68 0.24
N ALA A 156 1.56 4.76 0.36
CA ALA A 156 3.00 4.77 0.12
C ALA A 156 3.75 3.78 1.03
N TRP A 157 3.45 3.76 2.34
CA TRP A 157 4.07 2.85 3.31
C TRP A 157 3.91 1.37 2.98
N LYS A 158 2.85 1.01 2.27
CA LYS A 158 2.59 -0.38 1.89
C LYS A 158 3.00 -0.69 0.45
N LEU A 159 2.77 0.24 -0.47
CA LEU A 159 3.11 0.07 -1.89
C LEU A 159 4.64 0.07 -2.12
N ALA A 160 5.34 1.07 -1.59
CA ALA A 160 6.76 1.24 -1.86
C ALA A 160 7.61 0.03 -1.45
N PRO A 161 7.52 -0.50 -0.20
CA PRO A 161 8.29 -1.70 0.17
C PRO A 161 7.86 -2.94 -0.60
N SER A 162 6.55 -3.12 -0.88
CA SER A 162 6.06 -4.28 -1.62
C SER A 162 6.59 -4.32 -3.05
N LEU A 163 6.58 -3.17 -3.73
CA LEU A 163 7.10 -3.03 -5.09
C LEU A 163 8.63 -3.11 -5.13
N ALA A 164 9.33 -2.55 -4.16
CA ALA A 164 10.79 -2.60 -4.08
C ALA A 164 11.32 -4.03 -4.07
N VAL A 165 10.65 -4.94 -3.35
CA VAL A 165 11.03 -6.35 -3.28
C VAL A 165 10.51 -7.18 -4.46
N GLY A 166 9.64 -6.64 -5.33
CA GLY A 166 9.14 -7.32 -6.52
C GLY A 166 7.79 -8.04 -6.35
N CYS A 167 7.01 -7.72 -5.33
CA CYS A 167 5.64 -8.24 -5.19
C CYS A 167 4.70 -7.60 -6.21
N SER A 168 3.64 -8.32 -6.61
CA SER A 168 2.44 -7.72 -7.20
C SER A 168 1.42 -7.44 -6.11
N VAL A 169 0.63 -6.36 -6.25
CA VAL A 169 -0.21 -5.87 -5.16
C VAL A 169 -1.64 -5.56 -5.59
N ILE A 170 -2.56 -5.77 -4.65
CA ILE A 170 -3.90 -5.21 -4.69
C ILE A 170 -4.02 -4.27 -3.48
N ILE A 171 -4.26 -2.98 -3.72
CA ILE A 171 -4.51 -2.02 -2.65
C ILE A 171 -5.98 -1.67 -2.55
N LYS A 172 -6.52 -1.76 -1.34
CA LYS A 172 -7.86 -1.29 -0.97
C LYS A 172 -7.73 -0.10 -0.02
N PRO A 173 -7.83 1.14 -0.50
CA PRO A 173 -7.99 2.29 0.39
C PRO A 173 -9.35 2.26 1.09
N ALA A 174 -9.48 3.06 2.15
CA ALA A 174 -10.78 3.30 2.74
C ALA A 174 -11.72 3.93 1.69
N GLU A 175 -12.96 3.51 1.70
CA GLU A 175 -14.00 3.99 0.76
C GLU A 175 -14.29 5.48 0.93
N LEU A 176 -14.01 6.03 2.11
CA LEU A 176 -14.24 7.44 2.42
C LEU A 176 -13.15 8.37 1.86
N THR A 177 -11.95 7.84 1.59
CA THR A 177 -10.77 8.65 1.20
C THR A 177 -9.91 7.96 0.13
N PRO A 178 -10.46 7.62 -1.05
CA PRO A 178 -9.71 6.87 -2.05
C PRO A 178 -8.99 7.74 -3.10
N LEU A 179 -9.30 9.06 -3.19
CA LEU A 179 -8.96 9.85 -4.37
C LEU A 179 -7.45 9.99 -4.58
N THR A 180 -6.68 10.25 -3.54
CA THR A 180 -5.22 10.35 -3.65
C THR A 180 -4.56 9.00 -3.98
N THR A 181 -5.12 7.88 -3.49
CA THR A 181 -4.64 6.54 -3.87
C THR A 181 -4.94 6.23 -5.34
N LEU A 182 -6.10 6.64 -5.85
CA LEU A 182 -6.44 6.51 -7.26
C LEU A 182 -5.49 7.33 -8.14
N ARG A 183 -5.24 8.60 -7.78
CA ARG A 183 -4.30 9.46 -8.50
C ARG A 183 -2.88 8.91 -8.47
N LEU A 184 -2.43 8.39 -7.33
CA LEU A 184 -1.15 7.69 -7.22
C LEU A 184 -1.06 6.51 -8.19
N GLY A 185 -2.16 5.79 -8.43
CA GLY A 185 -2.24 4.72 -9.42
C GLY A 185 -1.89 5.19 -10.84
N GLU A 186 -2.36 6.38 -11.24
CA GLU A 186 -2.02 6.99 -12.54
C GLU A 186 -0.54 7.36 -12.60
N LEU A 187 -0.01 8.02 -11.56
CA LEU A 187 1.40 8.38 -11.48
C LEU A 187 2.31 7.15 -11.50
N MET A 188 1.90 6.05 -10.90
CA MET A 188 2.65 4.79 -10.97
C MET A 188 2.69 4.20 -12.37
N ILE A 189 1.59 4.27 -13.14
CA ILE A 189 1.56 3.84 -14.54
C ILE A 189 2.48 4.74 -15.37
N GLU A 190 2.42 6.04 -15.19
CA GLU A 190 3.28 7.03 -15.86
C GLU A 190 4.77 6.79 -15.56
N ALA A 191 5.10 6.43 -14.32
CA ALA A 191 6.47 6.08 -13.92
C ALA A 191 6.98 4.78 -14.54
N GLY A 192 6.09 3.94 -15.12
CA GLY A 192 6.47 2.68 -15.77
C GLY A 192 6.21 1.42 -14.94
N ILE A 193 5.38 1.48 -13.89
CA ILE A 193 4.87 0.29 -13.22
C ILE A 193 4.01 -0.50 -14.23
N PRO A 194 4.31 -1.77 -14.51
CA PRO A 194 3.61 -2.53 -15.53
C PRO A 194 2.18 -2.90 -15.10
N ALA A 195 1.34 -3.13 -16.11
CA ALA A 195 -0.02 -3.62 -15.90
C ALA A 195 -0.03 -4.88 -15.02
N GLY A 196 -0.98 -4.97 -14.11
CA GLY A 196 -1.13 -6.07 -13.16
C GLY A 196 -0.21 -6.01 -11.93
N ALA A 197 0.91 -5.26 -11.96
CA ALA A 197 1.78 -5.14 -10.78
C ALA A 197 1.08 -4.40 -9.62
N VAL A 198 0.22 -3.42 -9.94
CA VAL A 198 -0.62 -2.69 -8.98
C VAL A 198 -2.06 -2.70 -9.45
N ASN A 199 -2.97 -3.03 -8.55
CA ASN A 199 -4.41 -3.00 -8.78
C ASN A 199 -5.07 -2.27 -7.60
N ILE A 200 -6.04 -1.39 -7.86
CA ILE A 200 -6.72 -0.59 -6.83
C ILE A 200 -8.20 -0.94 -6.84
N LEU A 201 -8.75 -1.26 -5.67
CA LEU A 201 -10.15 -1.60 -5.50
C LEU A 201 -10.80 -0.70 -4.44
N ILE A 202 -11.87 0.00 -4.82
CA ILE A 202 -12.67 0.80 -3.89
C ILE A 202 -13.93 0.01 -3.55
N GLY A 203 -14.19 -0.17 -2.28
CA GLY A 203 -15.35 -0.90 -1.78
C GLY A 203 -15.32 -1.00 -0.25
N ASP A 204 -16.37 -1.57 0.31
CA ASP A 204 -16.57 -1.71 1.75
C ASP A 204 -15.76 -2.87 2.39
N ALA A 205 -16.20 -3.27 3.57
CA ALA A 205 -15.61 -4.37 4.31
C ALA A 205 -15.69 -5.71 3.55
N THR A 206 -16.68 -5.90 2.67
CA THR A 206 -16.87 -7.16 1.92
C THR A 206 -15.72 -7.39 0.92
N VAL A 207 -15.23 -6.33 0.29
CA VAL A 207 -14.03 -6.38 -0.57
C VAL A 207 -12.80 -6.73 0.25
N GLY A 208 -12.64 -6.12 1.43
CA GLY A 208 -11.53 -6.42 2.35
C GLY A 208 -11.56 -7.88 2.83
N GLU A 209 -12.73 -8.41 3.14
CA GLU A 209 -12.93 -9.81 3.55
C GLU A 209 -12.63 -10.78 2.39
N ALA A 210 -13.13 -10.47 1.19
CA ALA A 210 -12.86 -11.26 0.00
C ALA A 210 -11.35 -11.35 -0.30
N LEU A 211 -10.61 -10.25 -0.16
CA LEU A 211 -9.15 -10.25 -0.28
C LEU A 211 -8.49 -11.09 0.83
N ALA A 212 -8.99 -11.00 2.07
CA ALA A 212 -8.41 -11.72 3.20
C ALA A 212 -8.55 -13.24 3.09
N VAL A 213 -9.66 -13.75 2.54
CA VAL A 213 -9.89 -15.20 2.35
C VAL A 213 -9.32 -15.74 1.04
N HIS A 214 -8.94 -14.87 0.08
CA HIS A 214 -8.59 -15.31 -1.28
C HIS A 214 -7.37 -16.24 -1.31
N PRO A 215 -7.46 -17.43 -1.94
CA PRO A 215 -6.37 -18.42 -1.94
C PRO A 215 -5.12 -17.94 -2.68
N ASP A 216 -5.26 -17.14 -3.73
CA ASP A 216 -4.15 -16.65 -4.56
C ASP A 216 -3.49 -15.37 -4.01
N ILE A 217 -3.77 -14.99 -2.76
CA ILE A 217 -3.07 -13.93 -2.03
C ILE A 217 -2.14 -14.58 -1.02
N ASP A 218 -0.85 -14.23 -1.08
CA ASP A 218 0.22 -14.78 -0.25
C ASP A 218 0.46 -13.97 1.03
N LYS A 219 0.07 -12.70 1.02
CA LYS A 219 0.23 -11.79 2.17
C LYS A 219 -0.91 -10.79 2.24
N ILE A 220 -1.34 -10.48 3.45
CA ILE A 220 -2.21 -9.35 3.74
C ILE A 220 -1.52 -8.39 4.71
N SER A 221 -1.53 -7.09 4.36
CA SER A 221 -1.10 -6.00 5.23
C SER A 221 -2.28 -5.08 5.49
N PHE A 222 -2.72 -5.03 6.75
CA PHE A 222 -3.89 -4.28 7.18
C PHE A 222 -3.51 -3.21 8.19
N THR A 223 -4.03 -2.00 8.00
CA THR A 223 -4.02 -0.95 9.02
C THR A 223 -5.44 -0.55 9.33
N GLY A 224 -5.83 -0.55 10.61
CA GLY A 224 -7.18 -0.20 11.03
C GLY A 224 -7.54 -0.64 12.44
N SER A 225 -8.81 -0.94 12.69
CA SER A 225 -9.29 -1.30 14.03
C SER A 225 -8.81 -2.68 14.50
N ILE A 226 -8.63 -2.84 15.82
CA ILE A 226 -8.31 -4.13 16.44
C ILE A 226 -9.37 -5.19 16.11
N ALA A 227 -10.65 -4.80 16.10
CA ALA A 227 -11.76 -5.71 15.80
C ALA A 227 -11.65 -6.29 14.39
N THR A 228 -11.34 -5.45 13.40
CA THR A 228 -11.13 -5.87 12.01
C THR A 228 -9.83 -6.67 11.87
N GLY A 229 -8.74 -6.29 12.54
CA GLY A 229 -7.50 -7.05 12.55
C GLY A 229 -7.66 -8.48 13.01
N ARG A 230 -8.49 -8.73 14.03
CA ARG A 230 -8.85 -10.09 14.48
C ARG A 230 -9.58 -10.90 13.40
N LYS A 231 -10.47 -10.25 12.62
CA LYS A 231 -11.15 -10.90 11.49
C LYS A 231 -10.17 -11.25 10.38
N VAL A 232 -9.25 -10.34 10.07
CA VAL A 232 -8.19 -10.56 9.07
C VAL A 232 -7.32 -11.76 9.42
N ILE A 233 -6.86 -11.89 10.69
CA ILE A 233 -6.07 -13.05 11.13
C ILE A 233 -6.84 -14.35 10.93
N ARG A 234 -8.13 -14.39 11.34
CA ARG A 234 -8.96 -15.59 11.18
C ARG A 234 -9.14 -15.97 9.71
N ALA A 235 -9.41 -14.99 8.84
CA ALA A 235 -9.57 -15.21 7.41
C ALA A 235 -8.28 -15.69 6.75
N ALA A 236 -7.12 -15.15 7.15
CA ALA A 236 -5.80 -15.49 6.61
C ALA A 236 -5.37 -16.94 6.94
N ALA A 237 -5.94 -17.55 7.97
CA ALA A 237 -5.61 -18.91 8.37
C ALA A 237 -5.95 -19.97 7.31
N GLY A 238 -6.90 -19.69 6.40
CA GLY A 238 -7.38 -20.63 5.39
C GLY A 238 -6.30 -21.14 4.43
N ASN A 239 -5.33 -20.32 4.06
CA ASN A 239 -4.18 -20.71 3.23
C ASN A 239 -2.83 -20.37 3.87
N LEU A 240 -2.81 -20.06 5.18
CA LEU A 240 -1.61 -19.73 5.95
C LEU A 240 -0.83 -18.52 5.40
N LYS A 241 -1.54 -17.55 4.75
CA LYS A 241 -0.91 -16.35 4.22
C LYS A 241 -0.25 -15.51 5.32
N LYS A 242 0.81 -14.83 4.96
CA LYS A 242 1.50 -13.92 5.88
C LYS A 242 0.62 -12.72 6.23
N VAL A 243 0.60 -12.32 7.49
CA VAL A 243 -0.20 -11.19 8.00
C VAL A 243 0.71 -10.16 8.65
N THR A 244 0.50 -8.88 8.31
CA THR A 244 1.05 -7.74 9.03
C THR A 244 -0.10 -6.84 9.43
N LEU A 245 -0.16 -6.46 10.70
CA LEU A 245 -1.24 -5.63 11.26
C LEU A 245 -0.66 -4.40 11.92
N GLU A 246 -1.18 -3.23 11.55
CA GLU A 246 -1.00 -1.97 12.24
C GLU A 246 -2.35 -1.56 12.82
N LEU A 247 -2.46 -1.53 14.13
CA LEU A 247 -3.73 -1.43 14.83
C LEU A 247 -3.78 -0.20 15.72
N GLY A 248 -4.99 0.16 16.15
CA GLY A 248 -5.21 1.29 17.02
C GLY A 248 -4.60 1.12 18.41
N GLY A 249 -4.22 2.21 19.00
CA GLY A 249 -3.70 2.34 20.36
C GLY A 249 -4.10 3.65 21.01
N LYS A 250 -3.62 3.85 22.23
CA LYS A 250 -3.77 5.09 23.01
C LYS A 250 -2.44 5.39 23.70
N SER A 251 -1.45 5.79 22.89
CA SER A 251 -0.14 6.21 23.40
C SER A 251 -0.29 7.46 24.27
N PRO A 252 0.29 7.50 25.48
CA PRO A 252 0.22 8.68 26.33
C PRO A 252 1.16 9.77 25.83
N LEU A 253 0.72 11.03 25.91
CA LEU A 253 1.58 12.21 25.87
C LEU A 253 1.68 12.74 27.29
N ILE A 254 2.87 12.75 27.87
CA ILE A 254 3.11 13.18 29.26
C ILE A 254 3.96 14.46 29.22
N VAL A 255 3.38 15.56 29.70
CA VAL A 255 4.05 16.85 29.82
C VAL A 255 4.35 17.10 31.28
N PHE A 256 5.65 17.18 31.65
CA PHE A 256 6.07 17.49 33.02
C PHE A 256 5.96 18.99 33.31
N PRO A 257 5.86 19.38 34.61
CA PRO A 257 5.65 20.78 34.97
C PRO A 257 6.77 21.76 34.56
N ASP A 258 7.96 21.25 34.32
CA ASP A 258 9.17 22.00 33.91
C ASP A 258 9.38 22.02 32.39
N ALA A 259 8.45 21.47 31.61
CA ALA A 259 8.54 21.48 30.16
C ALA A 259 8.34 22.89 29.58
N ASP A 260 9.13 23.21 28.54
CA ASP A 260 8.95 24.45 27.78
C ASP A 260 7.69 24.37 26.89
N LEU A 261 6.63 25.05 27.30
CA LEU A 261 5.36 25.06 26.59
C LEU A 261 5.48 25.62 25.15
N ASN A 262 6.45 26.50 24.87
CA ASN A 262 6.66 27.01 23.51
C ASN A 262 7.17 25.93 22.54
N GLN A 263 7.76 24.86 23.05
CA GLN A 263 8.18 23.70 22.28
C GLN A 263 7.13 22.60 22.28
N VAL A 264 6.44 22.41 23.38
CA VAL A 264 5.45 21.34 23.55
C VAL A 264 4.17 21.61 22.77
N ILE A 265 3.67 22.86 22.77
CA ILE A 265 2.41 23.21 22.11
C ILE A 265 2.45 23.08 20.57
N PRO A 266 3.54 23.48 19.89
CA PRO A 266 3.65 23.29 18.45
C PRO A 266 3.96 21.85 18.01
N GLY A 267 4.52 21.02 18.87
CA GLY A 267 4.93 19.62 18.61
C GLY A 267 3.82 18.64 18.91
#